data_2447f393b7f43aed33267c6f70243227
#
_entry.id   2447f393b7f43aed33267c6f70243227
#
_cell.length_a   1.000
_cell.length_b   1.000
_cell.length_c   1.000
_cell.angle_alpha   90.00
_cell.angle_beta   90.00
_cell.angle_gamma   90.00
#
_symmetry.space_group_name_H-M   'P 1'
#
loop_
_entity.id
_entity.type
_entity.pdbx_description
1 polymer ?
#
loop_
_entity_poly.entity_id
_entity_poly.type
_entity_poly.pdbx_seq_one_letter_code
_entity_poly.pdbx_strand_id
1 'polypeptide(L)'
;MEAKIPANALYAWKSIMMGPDVIKRGARWRLGSGKLVHIWGDNWLALKANPKIVSPRIEESDTAMVRDLIDPVHKTWREDVIDQNFYEFETAIIKNIPLYRSIQDDVLIWPFNPDDFYTVKSGYKFLQEENLSIQPGLSEVEALKPLWKKICGLKVPNKVKHLAWRACKNFCPPR
;
A
#
# COMPACT_ATOMS: atom_id res chain seq x y z
N MET A 1 16.49 -14.82 -0.07
CA MET A 1 17.73 -14.03 -0.19
C MET A 1 17.36 -12.57 -0.33
N GLU A 2 17.56 -11.77 0.72
CA GLU A 2 17.40 -10.32 0.63
C GLU A 2 18.71 -9.71 0.17
N ALA A 3 18.71 -9.12 -1.02
CA ALA A 3 19.88 -8.41 -1.56
C ALA A 3 20.07 -7.10 -0.79
N LYS A 4 21.14 -6.97 -0.02
CA LYS A 4 21.52 -5.72 0.65
C LYS A 4 21.93 -4.67 -0.37
N ILE A 5 21.31 -3.48 -0.29
CA ILE A 5 21.66 -2.35 -1.15
C ILE A 5 22.99 -1.76 -0.67
N PRO A 6 24.05 -1.72 -1.50
CA PRO A 6 25.31 -1.08 -1.12
C PRO A 6 25.13 0.43 -0.98
N ALA A 7 25.84 1.03 -0.03
CA ALA A 7 25.71 2.46 0.29
C ALA A 7 26.01 3.41 -0.89
N ASN A 8 26.85 2.98 -1.83
CA ASN A 8 27.25 3.71 -3.04
C ASN A 8 26.50 3.26 -4.31
N ALA A 9 25.38 2.52 -4.17
CA ALA A 9 24.60 2.10 -5.32
C ALA A 9 24.08 3.31 -6.12
N LEU A 10 24.12 3.19 -7.46
CA LEU A 10 23.55 4.19 -8.36
C LEU A 10 22.06 4.42 -8.03
N TYR A 11 21.60 5.66 -8.19
CA TYR A 11 20.23 6.06 -7.88
C TYR A 11 19.17 5.17 -8.54
N ALA A 12 19.40 4.82 -9.82
CA ALA A 12 18.53 3.91 -10.56
C ALA A 12 18.46 2.50 -9.93
N TRP A 13 19.58 1.98 -9.47
CA TRP A 13 19.64 0.68 -8.80
C TRP A 13 18.90 0.68 -7.46
N LYS A 14 19.07 1.75 -6.66
CA LYS A 14 18.30 1.93 -5.41
C LYS A 14 16.81 1.94 -5.69
N SER A 15 16.36 2.66 -6.71
CA SER A 15 14.94 2.74 -7.09
C SER A 15 14.38 1.37 -7.50
N ILE A 16 15.13 0.57 -8.25
CA ILE A 16 14.72 -0.78 -8.65
C ILE A 16 14.61 -1.70 -7.42
N MET A 17 15.57 -1.64 -6.51
CA MET A 17 15.59 -2.49 -5.31
C MET A 17 14.51 -2.10 -4.30
N MET A 18 14.05 -0.85 -4.29
CA MET A 18 12.93 -0.39 -3.44
C MET A 18 11.56 -0.76 -4.01
N GLY A 19 11.46 -1.09 -5.31
CA GLY A 19 10.21 -1.43 -5.98
C GLY A 19 9.45 -2.58 -5.32
N PRO A 20 10.08 -3.73 -4.99
CA PRO A 20 9.43 -4.84 -4.30
C PRO A 20 8.80 -4.47 -2.96
N ASP A 21 9.44 -3.58 -2.19
CA ASP A 21 8.92 -3.16 -0.88
C ASP A 21 7.66 -2.29 -1.02
N VAL A 22 7.59 -1.46 -2.07
CA VAL A 22 6.40 -0.68 -2.40
C VAL A 22 5.23 -1.60 -2.73
N ILE A 23 5.48 -2.62 -3.56
CA ILE A 23 4.47 -3.61 -3.94
C ILE A 23 4.00 -4.39 -2.72
N LYS A 24 4.90 -4.89 -1.88
CA LYS A 24 4.56 -5.63 -0.65
C LYS A 24 3.68 -4.81 0.31
N ARG A 25 3.93 -3.50 0.41
CA ARG A 25 3.14 -2.62 1.29
C ARG A 25 1.80 -2.24 0.71
N GLY A 26 1.73 -1.99 -0.61
CA GLY A 26 0.53 -1.48 -1.26
C GLY A 26 -0.35 -2.56 -1.88
N ALA A 27 0.18 -3.73 -2.22
CA ALA A 27 -0.63 -4.82 -2.76
C ALA A 27 -1.58 -5.38 -1.70
N ARG A 28 -2.76 -5.82 -2.14
CA ARG A 28 -3.80 -6.37 -1.28
C ARG A 28 -4.41 -7.62 -1.92
N TRP A 29 -4.75 -8.59 -1.10
CA TRP A 29 -5.48 -9.76 -1.53
C TRP A 29 -6.96 -9.41 -1.77
N ARG A 30 -7.46 -9.76 -2.95
CA ARG A 30 -8.89 -9.87 -3.21
C ARG A 30 -9.29 -11.32 -2.92
N LEU A 31 -10.17 -11.49 -1.95
CA LEU A 31 -10.57 -12.79 -1.46
C LEU A 31 -11.43 -13.51 -2.49
N GLY A 32 -11.06 -14.75 -2.77
CA GLY A 32 -11.87 -15.73 -3.47
C GLY A 32 -12.25 -16.86 -2.52
N SER A 33 -11.40 -17.88 -2.43
CA SER A 33 -11.60 -19.03 -1.54
C SER A 33 -11.02 -18.86 -0.14
N GLY A 34 -10.18 -17.85 0.09
CA GLY A 34 -9.46 -17.61 1.34
C GLY A 34 -8.37 -18.63 1.66
N LYS A 35 -7.98 -19.48 0.70
CA LYS A 35 -7.02 -20.57 0.93
C LYS A 35 -5.56 -20.13 0.91
N LEU A 36 -5.26 -19.03 0.22
CA LEU A 36 -3.90 -18.53 0.05
C LEU A 36 -3.58 -17.34 0.97
N VAL A 37 -4.56 -16.85 1.71
CA VAL A 37 -4.46 -15.62 2.50
C VAL A 37 -4.42 -15.94 3.97
N HIS A 38 -3.32 -15.56 4.64
CA HIS A 38 -3.21 -15.67 6.09
C HIS A 38 -4.00 -14.54 6.76
N ILE A 39 -4.72 -14.89 7.84
CA ILE A 39 -5.49 -13.92 8.61
C ILE A 39 -4.57 -12.82 9.15
N TRP A 40 -3.49 -13.21 9.78
CA TRP A 40 -2.48 -12.29 10.32
C TRP A 40 -1.26 -12.23 9.40
N GLY A 41 -0.87 -11.05 9.01
CA GLY A 41 0.34 -10.84 8.21
C GLY A 41 0.09 -10.40 6.78
N ASP A 42 -0.93 -10.93 6.11
CA ASP A 42 -1.29 -10.54 4.76
C ASP A 42 -2.18 -9.27 4.72
N ASN A 43 -2.08 -8.55 3.62
CA ASN A 43 -2.90 -7.37 3.36
C ASN A 43 -4.21 -7.81 2.69
N TRP A 44 -5.32 -7.88 3.40
CA TRP A 44 -6.60 -8.29 2.81
C TRP A 44 -7.81 -7.45 3.25
N LEU A 45 -7.68 -6.64 4.30
CA LEU A 45 -8.75 -5.73 4.69
C LEU A 45 -8.94 -4.60 3.67
N ALA A 46 -10.18 -4.17 3.47
CA ALA A 46 -10.52 -3.08 2.56
C ALA A 46 -10.22 -1.69 3.14
N LEU A 47 -9.07 -1.54 3.80
CA LEU A 47 -8.57 -0.29 4.38
C LEU A 47 -7.41 0.26 3.57
N LYS A 48 -7.39 1.59 3.37
CA LYS A 48 -6.28 2.27 2.68
C LYS A 48 -5.03 2.38 3.55
N ALA A 49 -5.21 2.72 4.83
CA ALA A 49 -4.09 3.03 5.73
C ALA A 49 -3.43 1.78 6.32
N ASN A 50 -4.22 0.78 6.74
CA ASN A 50 -3.72 -0.46 7.32
C ASN A 50 -4.56 -1.65 6.85
N PRO A 51 -4.20 -2.32 5.76
CA PRO A 51 -4.95 -3.45 5.22
C PRO A 51 -4.72 -4.77 5.97
N LYS A 52 -4.02 -4.74 7.12
CA LYS A 52 -3.72 -5.90 7.97
C LYS A 52 -4.60 -5.93 9.20
N ILE A 53 -4.81 -7.14 9.72
CA ILE A 53 -5.42 -7.36 11.03
C ILE A 53 -4.48 -6.87 12.14
N VAL A 54 -5.02 -6.12 13.09
CA VAL A 54 -4.34 -5.59 14.27
C VAL A 54 -4.73 -6.34 15.53
N SER A 55 -5.89 -7.01 15.52
CA SER A 55 -6.34 -7.86 16.64
C SER A 55 -5.28 -8.86 17.05
N PRO A 56 -5.14 -9.15 18.35
CA PRO A 56 -4.14 -10.08 18.86
C PRO A 56 -4.33 -11.47 18.25
N ARG A 57 -3.22 -12.14 17.98
CA ARG A 57 -3.25 -13.53 17.47
C ARG A 57 -3.74 -14.46 18.57
N ILE A 58 -4.52 -15.45 18.17
CA ILE A 58 -4.89 -16.56 19.03
C ILE A 58 -3.71 -17.55 19.03
N GLU A 59 -3.21 -17.93 20.18
CA GLU A 59 -1.95 -18.68 20.38
C GLU A 59 -1.80 -19.97 19.54
N GLU A 60 -2.90 -20.56 19.08
CA GLU A 60 -2.89 -21.82 18.32
C GLU A 60 -2.91 -21.64 16.78
N SER A 61 -2.89 -20.42 16.24
CA SER A 61 -3.22 -20.22 14.83
C SER A 61 -2.24 -19.35 14.03
N ASP A 62 -0.94 -19.54 14.20
CA ASP A 62 0.07 -18.87 13.36
C ASP A 62 -0.10 -19.13 11.84
N THR A 63 -0.80 -20.20 11.49
CA THR A 63 -1.10 -20.61 10.10
C THR A 63 -2.56 -20.47 9.71
N ALA A 64 -3.39 -19.81 10.52
CA ALA A 64 -4.81 -19.67 10.22
C ALA A 64 -5.06 -18.88 8.93
N MET A 65 -5.85 -19.48 8.05
CA MET A 65 -6.19 -18.91 6.75
C MET A 65 -7.56 -18.23 6.80
N VAL A 66 -7.79 -17.26 5.93
CA VAL A 66 -9.06 -16.54 5.85
C VAL A 66 -10.24 -17.50 5.55
N ARG A 67 -9.99 -18.61 4.85
CA ARG A 67 -11.00 -19.67 4.63
C ARG A 67 -11.61 -20.21 5.92
N ASP A 68 -10.88 -20.17 7.04
CA ASP A 68 -11.34 -20.71 8.33
C ASP A 68 -12.40 -19.81 8.97
N LEU A 69 -12.48 -18.56 8.51
CA LEU A 69 -13.52 -17.58 8.86
C LEU A 69 -14.76 -17.65 7.95
N ILE A 70 -14.73 -18.51 6.91
CA ILE A 70 -15.81 -18.64 5.92
C ILE A 70 -16.53 -19.97 6.13
N ASP A 71 -17.86 -19.92 6.19
CA ASP A 71 -18.68 -21.14 6.16
C ASP A 71 -18.56 -21.81 4.77
N PRO A 72 -18.06 -23.05 4.69
CA PRO A 72 -17.85 -23.72 3.41
C PRO A 72 -19.17 -24.09 2.70
N VAL A 73 -20.27 -24.22 3.44
CA VAL A 73 -21.60 -24.63 2.91
C VAL A 73 -22.36 -23.42 2.38
N HIS A 74 -22.51 -22.40 3.21
CA HIS A 74 -23.33 -21.22 2.90
C HIS A 74 -22.55 -20.13 2.18
N LYS A 75 -21.21 -20.19 2.16
CA LYS A 75 -20.33 -19.14 1.61
C LYS A 75 -20.62 -17.77 2.23
N THR A 76 -20.78 -17.76 3.54
CA THR A 76 -20.97 -16.58 4.38
C THR A 76 -19.87 -16.50 5.42
N TRP A 77 -19.67 -15.31 5.99
CA TRP A 77 -18.77 -15.14 7.11
C TRP A 77 -19.30 -15.87 8.36
N ARG A 78 -18.42 -16.52 9.10
CA ARG A 78 -18.71 -17.09 10.41
C ARG A 78 -18.70 -15.98 11.45
N GLU A 79 -19.84 -15.30 11.59
CA GLU A 79 -19.97 -14.09 12.39
C GLU A 79 -19.63 -14.34 13.86
N ASP A 80 -20.03 -15.49 14.41
CA ASP A 80 -19.70 -15.93 15.76
C ASP A 80 -18.20 -15.96 16.03
N VAL A 81 -17.43 -16.53 15.11
CA VAL A 81 -15.97 -16.60 15.21
C VAL A 81 -15.32 -15.23 15.06
N ILE A 82 -15.83 -14.41 14.14
CA ILE A 82 -15.29 -13.09 13.86
C ILE A 82 -15.53 -12.15 15.05
N ASP A 83 -16.75 -12.12 15.61
CA ASP A 83 -17.11 -11.26 16.74
C ASP A 83 -16.32 -11.59 18.03
N GLN A 84 -15.94 -12.86 18.21
CA GLN A 84 -15.17 -13.28 19.37
C GLN A 84 -13.67 -12.98 19.28
N ASN A 85 -13.10 -12.89 18.07
CA ASN A 85 -11.66 -12.90 17.87
C ASN A 85 -11.07 -11.62 17.33
N PHE A 86 -11.91 -10.70 16.82
CA PHE A 86 -11.45 -9.45 16.21
C PHE A 86 -12.05 -8.23 16.90
N TYR A 87 -11.36 -7.10 16.80
CA TYR A 87 -11.89 -5.84 17.28
C TYR A 87 -13.14 -5.42 16.49
N GLU A 88 -14.08 -4.73 17.14
CA GLU A 88 -15.36 -4.33 16.57
C GLU A 88 -15.22 -3.61 15.21
N PHE A 89 -14.23 -2.71 15.09
CA PHE A 89 -13.98 -2.01 13.82
C PHE A 89 -13.50 -2.93 12.70
N GLU A 90 -12.70 -3.98 13.02
CA GLU A 90 -12.25 -4.98 12.04
C GLU A 90 -13.38 -5.91 11.65
N THR A 91 -14.17 -6.34 12.61
CA THR A 91 -15.38 -7.16 12.41
C THR A 91 -16.32 -6.52 11.40
N ALA A 92 -16.61 -5.23 11.56
CA ALA A 92 -17.46 -4.49 10.62
C ALA A 92 -16.86 -4.48 9.20
N ILE A 93 -15.54 -4.34 9.05
CA ILE A 93 -14.86 -4.32 7.75
C ILE A 93 -14.86 -5.72 7.13
N ILE A 94 -14.54 -6.77 7.91
CA ILE A 94 -14.51 -8.16 7.45
C ILE A 94 -15.88 -8.57 6.91
N LYS A 95 -16.95 -8.34 7.67
CA LYS A 95 -18.32 -8.69 7.29
C LYS A 95 -18.80 -7.96 6.03
N ASN A 96 -18.25 -6.77 5.75
CA ASN A 96 -18.55 -6.02 4.53
C ASN A 96 -17.80 -6.49 3.28
N ILE A 97 -16.79 -7.36 3.41
CA ILE A 97 -16.10 -7.90 2.24
C ILE A 97 -17.01 -8.92 1.54
N PRO A 98 -17.36 -8.71 0.25
CA PRO A 98 -18.24 -9.63 -0.47
C PRO A 98 -17.54 -10.96 -0.71
N LEU A 99 -18.22 -12.06 -0.37
CA LEU A 99 -17.78 -13.40 -0.69
C LEU A 99 -18.45 -13.88 -1.99
N TYR A 100 -17.66 -14.47 -2.88
CA TYR A 100 -18.18 -15.02 -4.13
C TYR A 100 -18.78 -16.41 -3.91
N ARG A 101 -19.97 -16.65 -4.46
CA ARG A 101 -20.63 -17.97 -4.41
C ARG A 101 -19.92 -19.03 -5.27
N SER A 102 -19.28 -18.62 -6.35
CA SER A 102 -18.44 -19.50 -7.17
C SER A 102 -17.04 -19.63 -6.56
N ILE A 103 -16.41 -20.80 -6.77
CA ILE A 103 -15.01 -21.01 -6.36
C ILE A 103 -14.14 -20.14 -7.25
N GLN A 104 -13.65 -19.05 -6.69
CA GLN A 104 -12.64 -18.22 -7.31
C GLN A 104 -11.36 -18.30 -6.50
N ASP A 105 -10.23 -18.16 -7.17
CA ASP A 105 -8.94 -18.11 -6.51
C ASP A 105 -8.72 -16.74 -5.86
N ASP A 106 -7.92 -16.73 -4.80
CA ASP A 106 -7.46 -15.50 -4.18
C ASP A 106 -6.47 -14.82 -5.11
N VAL A 107 -6.62 -13.52 -5.35
CA VAL A 107 -5.81 -12.77 -6.31
C VAL A 107 -5.15 -11.59 -5.61
N LEU A 108 -3.84 -11.46 -5.78
CA LEU A 108 -3.10 -10.29 -5.33
C LEU A 108 -3.32 -9.13 -6.31
N ILE A 109 -3.89 -8.02 -5.83
CA ILE A 109 -4.25 -6.86 -6.63
C ILE A 109 -3.50 -5.61 -6.18
N TRP A 110 -3.43 -4.60 -7.06
CA TRP A 110 -2.96 -3.27 -6.75
C TRP A 110 -4.14 -2.29 -6.70
N PRO A 111 -4.71 -1.99 -5.50
CA PRO A 111 -5.98 -1.27 -5.36
C PRO A 111 -5.92 0.23 -5.70
N PHE A 112 -4.75 0.74 -6.10
CA PHE A 112 -4.54 2.14 -6.46
C PHE A 112 -4.68 2.42 -7.97
N ASN A 113 -5.08 1.41 -8.74
CA ASN A 113 -5.41 1.50 -10.17
C ASN A 113 -6.79 0.89 -10.41
N PRO A 114 -7.57 1.43 -11.37
CA PRO A 114 -8.90 0.89 -11.70
C PRO A 114 -8.88 -0.52 -12.30
N ASP A 115 -7.77 -0.92 -12.90
CA ASP A 115 -7.55 -2.22 -13.54
C ASP A 115 -6.88 -3.24 -12.61
N ASP A 116 -6.68 -2.88 -11.31
CA ASP A 116 -6.01 -3.70 -10.29
C ASP A 116 -4.54 -4.06 -10.59
N PHE A 117 -3.94 -3.50 -11.65
CA PHE A 117 -2.53 -3.74 -12.00
C PHE A 117 -1.61 -2.65 -11.45
N TYR A 118 -0.44 -3.08 -11.01
CA TYR A 118 0.62 -2.16 -10.59
C TYR A 118 1.19 -1.39 -11.79
N THR A 119 1.32 -0.08 -11.63
CA THR A 119 2.11 0.78 -12.53
C THR A 119 3.07 1.62 -11.72
N VAL A 120 4.21 1.98 -12.31
CA VAL A 120 5.20 2.86 -11.65
C VAL A 120 4.56 4.18 -11.22
N LYS A 121 3.64 4.71 -12.03
CA LYS A 121 2.91 5.95 -11.72
C LYS A 121 2.03 5.79 -10.48
N SER A 122 1.30 4.69 -10.37
CA SER A 122 0.44 4.43 -9.20
C SER A 122 1.24 4.11 -7.94
N GLY A 123 2.36 3.40 -8.09
CA GLY A 123 3.31 3.18 -6.98
C GLY A 123 3.90 4.47 -6.44
N TYR A 124 4.25 5.42 -7.33
CA TYR A 124 4.75 6.72 -6.91
C TYR A 124 3.68 7.55 -6.17
N LYS A 125 2.42 7.52 -6.66
CA LYS A 125 1.30 8.18 -5.97
C LYS A 125 1.07 7.59 -4.56
N PHE A 126 1.08 6.27 -4.45
CA PHE A 126 0.97 5.58 -3.17
C PHE A 126 2.03 6.04 -2.17
N LEU A 127 3.31 6.10 -2.59
CA LEU A 127 4.40 6.60 -1.75
C LEU A 127 4.23 8.07 -1.33
N GLN A 128 3.71 8.91 -2.22
CA GLN A 128 3.41 10.31 -1.87
C GLN A 128 2.30 10.41 -0.83
N GLU A 129 1.23 9.64 -0.97
CA GLU A 129 0.10 9.61 -0.02
C GLU A 129 0.55 9.08 1.35
N GLU A 130 1.38 8.03 1.35
CA GLU A 130 1.96 7.46 2.57
C GLU A 130 2.84 8.49 3.32
N ASN A 131 3.73 9.19 2.60
CA ASN A 131 4.58 10.22 3.19
C ASN A 131 3.78 11.42 3.74
N LEU A 132 2.69 11.82 3.08
CA LEU A 132 1.80 12.88 3.56
C LEU A 132 1.04 12.45 4.83
N SER A 133 0.70 11.18 4.96
CA SER A 133 0.02 10.63 6.15
C SER A 133 0.95 10.56 7.38
N ILE A 134 2.24 10.35 7.16
CA ILE A 134 3.26 10.27 8.22
C ILE A 134 3.67 11.67 8.72
N GLN A 135 3.57 12.70 7.86
CA GLN A 135 3.92 14.09 8.20
C GLN A 135 2.74 15.05 7.92
N PRO A 136 1.75 15.15 8.79
CA PRO A 136 0.60 16.03 8.59
C PRO A 136 0.91 17.54 8.63
N GLY A 137 2.20 17.93 8.69
CA GLY A 137 2.64 19.30 8.84
C GLY A 137 3.42 19.91 7.67
N LEU A 138 3.71 19.18 6.59
CA LEU A 138 4.58 19.70 5.54
C LEU A 138 3.97 19.57 4.15
N SER A 139 3.24 20.59 3.78
CA SER A 139 2.98 20.98 2.40
C SER A 139 4.22 21.55 1.69
N GLU A 140 5.45 21.06 1.97
CA GLU A 140 6.65 21.51 1.25
C GLU A 140 6.53 21.29 -0.25
N VAL A 141 5.93 20.18 -0.66
CA VAL A 141 5.66 19.91 -2.06
C VAL A 141 4.62 20.88 -2.62
N GLU A 142 3.63 21.29 -1.83
CA GLU A 142 2.64 22.30 -2.22
C GLU A 142 3.22 23.69 -2.25
N ALA A 143 4.06 24.06 -1.30
CA ALA A 143 4.77 25.33 -1.28
C ALA A 143 5.72 25.47 -2.49
N LEU A 144 6.30 24.36 -2.97
CA LEU A 144 7.21 24.35 -4.10
C LEU A 144 6.50 24.23 -5.47
N LYS A 145 5.22 23.84 -5.52
CA LYS A 145 4.44 23.77 -6.79
C LYS A 145 4.43 25.08 -7.58
N PRO A 146 4.17 26.26 -6.98
CA PRO A 146 4.18 27.52 -7.73
C PRO A 146 5.56 27.87 -8.25
N LEU A 147 6.62 27.56 -7.50
CA LEU A 147 8.01 27.76 -7.94
C LEU A 147 8.34 26.87 -9.15
N TRP A 148 7.96 25.60 -9.08
CA TRP A 148 8.13 24.66 -10.20
C TRP A 148 7.39 25.12 -11.46
N LYS A 149 6.16 25.59 -11.30
CA LYS A 149 5.36 26.13 -12.41
C LYS A 149 6.02 27.34 -13.07
N LYS A 150 6.65 28.23 -12.26
CA LYS A 150 7.42 29.36 -12.78
C LYS A 150 8.67 28.89 -13.53
N ILE A 151 9.43 27.94 -13.00
CA ILE A 151 10.63 27.36 -13.64
C ILE A 151 10.25 26.67 -14.97
N CYS A 152 9.17 25.92 -15.00
CA CYS A 152 8.69 25.28 -16.22
C CYS A 152 8.28 26.29 -17.31
N GLY A 153 7.77 27.45 -16.94
CA GLY A 153 7.39 28.54 -17.86
C GLY A 153 8.56 29.29 -18.48
N LEU A 154 9.78 29.11 -17.99
CA LEU A 154 10.96 29.78 -18.56
C LEU A 154 11.29 29.23 -19.95
N LYS A 155 11.61 30.08 -20.88
CA LYS A 155 12.06 29.74 -22.25
C LYS A 155 13.55 29.37 -22.26
N VAL A 156 13.94 28.35 -21.49
CA VAL A 156 15.33 27.86 -21.39
C VAL A 156 15.34 26.33 -21.59
N PRO A 157 16.49 25.74 -21.99
CA PRO A 157 16.61 24.31 -22.14
C PRO A 157 16.25 23.53 -20.86
N ASN A 158 15.69 22.34 -21.01
CA ASN A 158 15.24 21.52 -19.88
C ASN A 158 16.36 21.22 -18.86
N LYS A 159 17.62 21.11 -19.32
CA LYS A 159 18.78 20.94 -18.42
C LYS A 159 18.93 22.10 -17.44
N VAL A 160 18.68 23.33 -17.89
CA VAL A 160 18.74 24.54 -17.06
C VAL A 160 17.58 24.58 -16.08
N LYS A 161 16.37 24.17 -16.48
CA LYS A 161 15.20 24.07 -15.61
C LYS A 161 15.46 23.06 -14.49
N HIS A 162 16.04 21.92 -14.80
CA HIS A 162 16.41 20.91 -13.79
C HIS A 162 17.49 21.40 -12.82
N LEU A 163 18.49 22.14 -13.33
CA LEU A 163 19.52 22.73 -12.49
C LEU A 163 18.92 23.76 -11.52
N ALA A 164 18.11 24.69 -12.04
CA ALA A 164 17.41 25.69 -11.25
C ALA A 164 16.53 25.04 -10.16
N TRP A 165 15.78 24.00 -10.51
CA TRP A 165 14.97 23.28 -9.54
C TRP A 165 15.81 22.64 -8.43
N ARG A 166 16.91 21.96 -8.77
CA ARG A 166 17.82 21.37 -7.79
C ARG A 166 18.44 22.43 -6.87
N ALA A 167 18.87 23.54 -7.44
CA ALA A 167 19.41 24.66 -6.66
C ALA A 167 18.36 25.19 -5.67
N CYS A 168 17.14 25.48 -6.11
CA CYS A 168 16.07 25.96 -5.24
C CYS A 168 15.72 24.95 -4.14
N LYS A 169 15.69 23.66 -4.42
CA LYS A 169 15.41 22.61 -3.43
C LYS A 169 16.51 22.47 -2.38
N ASN A 170 17.76 22.69 -2.75
CA ASN A 170 18.91 22.60 -1.83
C ASN A 170 19.13 23.89 -1.02
N PHE A 171 18.65 25.04 -1.51
CA PHE A 171 18.77 26.32 -0.83
C PHE A 171 17.60 26.67 0.09
N CYS A 172 16.49 25.93 0.05
CA CYS A 172 15.41 26.05 1.03
C CYS A 172 15.43 24.84 1.96
N PRO A 173 16.28 24.83 3.02
CA PRO A 173 16.17 23.81 4.05
C PRO A 173 14.83 23.97 4.78
N PRO A 174 14.22 22.89 5.26
CA PRO A 174 13.00 22.96 6.06
C PRO A 174 13.26 23.77 7.33
N ARG A 175 12.34 24.70 7.63
CA ARG A 175 12.29 25.40 8.91
C ARG A 175 11.67 24.51 9.96
#